data_2339e500ef3ca73682a9f9774bb96104
#
_entry.id   2339e500ef3ca73682a9f9774bb96104
#
_cell.length_a   1.000
_cell.length_b   1.000
_cell.length_c   1.000
_cell.angle_alpha   90.00
_cell.angle_beta   90.00
_cell.angle_gamma   90.00
#
_symmetry.space_group_name_H-M   'P 1'
#
loop_
_entity.id
_entity.type
_entity.pdbx_description
1 polymer ?
#
loop_
_entity_poly.entity_id
_entity_poly.type
_entity_poly.pdbx_seq_one_letter_code
_entity_poly.pdbx_strand_id
1 'polypeptide(L)'
;MNKNEKKLIRLIKCCWKDLLCGLIVSFSLFAFDNSIAMFLLFLTISIVTSISMGFYRLKKMDSSKDNMVDCSVAIRFGLILSKADDIDDAIKEFGKECQSSSLIYQTIINKEFDSLISYKEIGEITKDMIECYNNKNNDGIRSNITKLIDIENQKEQVFKTTEDMRSTGLIMSSCISIPLMFFPVITLINETLSNVEWLGLVLELISIIFFEIVELYGSNINEKKMRLVK
;
A
#
# COMPACT_ATOMS: atom_id res chain seq x y z
N MET A 1 -21.54 6.64 9.96
CA MET A 1 -20.69 5.44 9.91
C MET A 1 -19.55 5.60 10.89
N ASN A 2 -19.46 4.72 11.87
CA ASN A 2 -18.49 4.81 12.98
C ASN A 2 -17.05 4.60 12.43
N LYS A 3 -16.04 5.21 13.08
CA LYS A 3 -14.61 5.09 12.70
C LYS A 3 -14.15 3.62 12.62
N ASN A 4 -14.70 2.78 13.50
CA ASN A 4 -14.41 1.34 13.53
C ASN A 4 -15.04 0.59 12.35
N GLU A 5 -16.24 0.96 11.91
CA GLU A 5 -16.88 0.38 10.72
C GLU A 5 -16.09 0.67 9.45
N LYS A 6 -15.59 1.91 9.31
CA LYS A 6 -14.72 2.27 8.17
C LYS A 6 -13.42 1.46 8.13
N LYS A 7 -12.81 1.20 9.29
CA LYS A 7 -11.60 0.35 9.37
C LYS A 7 -11.91 -1.10 9.01
N LEU A 8 -13.02 -1.64 9.49
CA LEU A 8 -13.44 -3.01 9.19
C LEU A 8 -13.69 -3.21 7.69
N ILE A 9 -14.42 -2.27 7.06
CA ILE A 9 -14.69 -2.33 5.61
C ILE A 9 -13.39 -2.28 4.79
N ARG A 10 -12.42 -1.45 5.21
CA ARG A 10 -11.11 -1.40 4.55
C ARG A 10 -10.35 -2.71 4.72
N LEU A 11 -10.38 -3.30 5.91
CA LEU A 11 -9.75 -4.59 6.17
C LEU A 11 -10.36 -5.68 5.28
N ILE A 12 -11.69 -5.78 5.25
CA ILE A 12 -12.39 -6.75 4.40
C ILE A 12 -12.00 -6.56 2.93
N LYS A 13 -11.93 -5.31 2.44
CA LYS A 13 -11.48 -5.03 1.07
C LYS A 13 -10.03 -5.45 0.79
N CYS A 14 -9.17 -5.48 1.81
CA CYS A 14 -7.78 -5.91 1.67
C CYS A 14 -7.60 -7.42 1.72
N CYS A 15 -8.46 -8.16 2.45
CA CYS A 15 -8.31 -9.61 2.67
C CYS A 15 -9.31 -10.48 1.91
N TRP A 16 -10.37 -9.92 1.28
CA TRP A 16 -11.42 -10.73 0.65
C TRP A 16 -10.90 -11.69 -0.43
N LYS A 17 -9.86 -11.28 -1.18
CA LYS A 17 -9.27 -12.08 -2.25
C LYS A 17 -8.51 -13.28 -1.69
N ASP A 18 -7.74 -13.06 -0.62
CA ASP A 18 -7.00 -14.13 0.05
C ASP A 18 -7.96 -15.09 0.74
N LEU A 19 -9.05 -14.57 1.33
CA LEU A 19 -10.13 -15.39 1.90
C LEU A 19 -10.79 -16.25 0.83
N LEU A 20 -11.03 -15.71 -0.34
CA LEU A 20 -11.65 -16.42 -1.46
C LEU A 20 -10.72 -17.54 -1.97
N CYS A 21 -9.44 -17.25 -2.17
CA CYS A 21 -8.43 -18.24 -2.53
C CYS A 21 -8.32 -19.35 -1.49
N GLY A 22 -8.28 -19.00 -0.20
CA GLY A 22 -8.21 -19.97 0.87
C GLY A 22 -9.46 -20.85 1.00
N LEU A 23 -10.63 -20.29 0.71
CA LEU A 23 -11.89 -21.04 0.69
C LEU A 23 -11.90 -22.06 -0.44
N ILE A 24 -11.39 -21.66 -1.61
CA ILE A 24 -11.22 -22.52 -2.79
C ILE A 24 -10.31 -23.71 -2.46
N VAL A 25 -9.11 -23.44 -1.91
CA VAL A 25 -8.16 -24.49 -1.53
C VAL A 25 -8.76 -25.43 -0.50
N SER A 26 -9.46 -24.90 0.50
CA SER A 26 -10.10 -25.71 1.54
C SER A 26 -11.19 -26.63 0.95
N PHE A 27 -11.96 -26.15 -0.02
CA PHE A 27 -12.97 -26.97 -0.72
C PHE A 27 -12.33 -28.04 -1.61
N SER A 28 -11.25 -27.71 -2.33
CA SER A 28 -10.52 -28.66 -3.15
C SER A 28 -9.97 -29.81 -2.29
N LEU A 29 -9.39 -29.49 -1.12
CA LEU A 29 -8.89 -30.48 -0.18
C LEU A 29 -10.02 -31.34 0.43
N PHE A 30 -11.17 -30.75 0.73
CA PHE A 30 -12.33 -31.48 1.21
C PHE A 30 -12.87 -32.47 0.16
N ALA A 31 -12.96 -32.04 -1.09
CA ALA A 31 -13.39 -32.89 -2.19
C ALA A 31 -12.43 -34.06 -2.42
N PHE A 32 -11.16 -33.90 -2.09
CA PHE A 32 -10.12 -34.91 -2.23
C PHE A 32 -10.15 -35.95 -1.09
N ASP A 33 -10.15 -35.51 0.16
CA ASP A 33 -9.96 -36.39 1.34
C ASP A 33 -11.27 -36.70 2.08
N ASN A 34 -12.37 -36.06 1.71
CA ASN A 34 -13.69 -36.17 2.34
C ASN A 34 -13.67 -35.98 3.89
N SER A 35 -12.62 -35.34 4.41
CA SER A 35 -12.37 -35.14 5.83
C SER A 35 -12.80 -33.74 6.27
N ILE A 36 -13.89 -33.66 7.03
CA ILE A 36 -14.40 -32.41 7.61
C ILE A 36 -13.33 -31.75 8.53
N ALA A 37 -12.53 -32.55 9.23
CA ALA A 37 -11.51 -32.05 10.12
C ALA A 37 -10.40 -31.32 9.34
N MET A 38 -9.95 -31.86 8.22
CA MET A 38 -8.96 -31.23 7.35
C MET A 38 -9.52 -29.95 6.70
N PHE A 39 -10.76 -29.96 6.23
CA PHE A 39 -11.43 -28.76 5.73
C PHE A 39 -11.43 -27.63 6.75
N LEU A 40 -11.87 -27.89 7.98
CA LEU A 40 -11.91 -26.89 9.05
C LEU A 40 -10.53 -26.38 9.43
N LEU A 41 -9.53 -27.26 9.44
CA LEU A 41 -8.14 -26.90 9.75
C LEU A 41 -7.58 -25.92 8.68
N PHE A 42 -7.69 -26.25 7.39
CA PHE A 42 -7.21 -25.39 6.32
C PHE A 42 -8.01 -24.10 6.21
N LEU A 43 -9.31 -24.14 6.45
CA LEU A 43 -10.15 -22.95 6.50
C LEU A 43 -9.70 -21.99 7.61
N THR A 44 -9.43 -22.49 8.81
CA THR A 44 -8.96 -21.65 9.93
C THR A 44 -7.58 -21.06 9.65
N ILE A 45 -6.64 -21.84 9.13
CA ILE A 45 -5.30 -21.33 8.72
C ILE A 45 -5.46 -20.24 7.67
N SER A 46 -6.30 -20.46 6.68
CA SER A 46 -6.55 -19.49 5.62
C SER A 46 -7.15 -18.17 6.13
N ILE A 47 -8.11 -18.23 7.04
CA ILE A 47 -8.70 -17.05 7.66
C ILE A 47 -7.63 -16.25 8.44
N VAL A 48 -6.83 -16.93 9.25
CA VAL A 48 -5.78 -16.29 10.07
C VAL A 48 -4.72 -15.63 9.19
N THR A 49 -4.25 -16.32 8.15
CA THR A 49 -3.24 -15.78 7.22
C THR A 49 -3.80 -14.61 6.42
N SER A 50 -5.02 -14.69 5.91
CA SER A 50 -5.68 -13.61 5.15
C SER A 50 -5.88 -12.36 5.99
N ILE A 51 -6.30 -12.49 7.25
CA ILE A 51 -6.46 -11.36 8.16
C ILE A 51 -5.09 -10.73 8.47
N SER A 52 -4.07 -11.52 8.73
CA SER A 52 -2.71 -11.04 9.02
C SER A 52 -2.13 -10.26 7.83
N MET A 53 -2.28 -10.77 6.63
CA MET A 53 -1.88 -10.10 5.39
C MET A 53 -2.69 -8.83 5.13
N GLY A 54 -3.99 -8.86 5.39
CA GLY A 54 -4.86 -7.68 5.30
C GLY A 54 -4.42 -6.55 6.24
N PHE A 55 -4.05 -6.85 7.47
CA PHE A 55 -3.49 -5.87 8.41
C PHE A 55 -2.15 -5.30 7.94
N TYR A 56 -1.26 -6.15 7.44
CA TYR A 56 0.02 -5.72 6.89
C TYR A 56 -0.18 -4.74 5.70
N ARG A 57 -1.06 -5.09 4.76
CA ARG A 57 -1.39 -4.24 3.61
C ARG A 57 -2.01 -2.91 4.04
N LEU A 58 -2.95 -2.92 5.01
CA LEU A 58 -3.54 -1.69 5.54
C LEU A 58 -2.49 -0.78 6.16
N LYS A 59 -1.60 -1.32 6.99
CA LYS A 59 -0.52 -0.55 7.62
C LYS A 59 0.40 0.09 6.57
N LYS A 60 0.73 -0.65 5.51
CA LYS A 60 1.55 -0.15 4.41
C LYS A 60 0.84 0.95 3.59
N MET A 61 -0.47 0.79 3.33
CA MET A 61 -1.28 1.79 2.63
C MET A 61 -1.45 3.07 3.45
N ASP A 62 -1.69 2.97 4.76
CA ASP A 62 -1.83 4.14 5.63
C ASP A 62 -0.51 4.91 5.70
N SER A 63 0.63 4.23 5.86
CA SER A 63 1.96 4.86 5.85
C SER A 63 2.29 5.54 4.51
N SER A 64 1.86 4.99 3.38
CA SER A 64 2.06 5.60 2.05
C SER A 64 1.19 6.84 1.88
N LYS A 65 -0.06 6.82 2.36
CA LYS A 65 -0.96 7.97 2.31
C LYS A 65 -0.50 9.12 3.18
N ASP A 66 -0.03 8.85 4.40
CA ASP A 66 0.47 9.86 5.30
C ASP A 66 1.63 10.62 4.65
N ASN A 67 2.57 9.93 4.02
CA ASN A 67 3.68 10.54 3.29
C ASN A 67 3.25 11.38 2.08
N MET A 68 2.17 11.02 1.38
CA MET A 68 1.63 11.82 0.27
C MET A 68 0.95 13.10 0.79
N VAL A 69 0.20 13.00 1.88
CA VAL A 69 -0.42 14.16 2.54
C VAL A 69 0.65 15.14 3.00
N ASP A 70 1.76 14.64 3.56
CA ASP A 70 2.88 15.47 4.01
C ASP A 70 3.54 16.22 2.86
N CYS A 71 3.76 15.61 1.69
CA CYS A 71 4.25 16.29 0.49
C CYS A 71 3.33 17.42 0.04
N SER A 72 2.04 17.11 -0.12
CA SER A 72 1.04 18.09 -0.56
C SER A 72 0.94 19.29 0.40
N VAL A 73 1.02 19.02 1.71
CA VAL A 73 1.05 20.07 2.76
C VAL A 73 2.29 20.95 2.63
N ALA A 74 3.48 20.36 2.45
CA ALA A 74 4.73 21.09 2.30
C ALA A 74 4.77 21.94 1.01
N ILE A 75 4.23 21.41 -0.11
CA ILE A 75 4.11 22.17 -1.38
C ILE A 75 3.20 23.37 -1.20
N ARG A 76 2.04 23.20 -0.57
CA ARG A 76 1.11 24.33 -0.31
C ARG A 76 1.75 25.40 0.57
N PHE A 77 2.44 25.00 1.62
CA PHE A 77 3.18 25.93 2.47
C PHE A 77 4.23 26.70 1.67
N GLY A 78 5.04 26.03 0.84
CA GLY A 78 6.04 26.67 -0.01
C GLY A 78 5.44 27.67 -0.99
N LEU A 79 4.28 27.36 -1.58
CA LEU A 79 3.56 28.27 -2.49
C LEU A 79 3.08 29.55 -1.78
N ILE A 80 2.57 29.43 -0.56
CA ILE A 80 2.15 30.57 0.25
C ILE A 80 3.39 31.37 0.68
N LEU A 81 4.43 30.69 1.18
CA LEU A 81 5.67 31.30 1.60
C LEU A 81 6.34 32.13 0.48
N SER A 82 6.27 31.64 -0.76
CA SER A 82 6.84 32.33 -1.92
C SER A 82 6.15 33.66 -2.26
N LYS A 83 4.97 33.93 -1.71
CA LYS A 83 4.15 35.14 -1.97
C LYS A 83 4.03 36.07 -0.76
N ALA A 84 4.34 35.56 0.42
CA ALA A 84 4.18 36.28 1.66
C ALA A 84 5.36 37.27 1.89
N ASP A 85 5.05 38.37 2.48
CA ASP A 85 6.07 39.38 2.88
C ASP A 85 6.67 39.03 4.24
N ASP A 86 5.92 38.33 5.10
CA ASP A 86 6.36 37.88 6.41
C ASP A 86 6.00 36.41 6.65
N ILE A 87 6.87 35.66 7.34
CA ILE A 87 6.67 34.24 7.66
C ILE A 87 5.46 34.03 8.56
N ASP A 88 5.16 34.96 9.45
CA ASP A 88 4.02 34.88 10.36
C ASP A 88 2.69 35.01 9.60
N ASP A 89 2.65 35.83 8.59
CA ASP A 89 1.49 35.98 7.72
C ASP A 89 1.35 34.76 6.80
N ALA A 90 2.46 34.21 6.30
CA ALA A 90 2.45 32.95 5.56
C ALA A 90 1.85 31.80 6.41
N ILE A 91 2.23 31.67 7.66
CA ILE A 91 1.71 30.64 8.57
C ILE A 91 0.22 30.85 8.87
N LYS A 92 -0.22 32.10 9.07
CA LYS A 92 -1.66 32.40 9.29
C LYS A 92 -2.50 32.07 8.05
N GLU A 93 -2.03 32.42 6.86
CA GLU A 93 -2.70 32.12 5.60
C GLU A 93 -2.76 30.59 5.37
N PHE A 94 -1.62 29.92 5.57
CA PHE A 94 -1.52 28.48 5.49
C PHE A 94 -2.49 27.77 6.45
N GLY A 95 -2.62 28.24 7.70
CA GLY A 95 -3.57 27.69 8.66
C GLY A 95 -5.05 27.88 8.28
N LYS A 96 -5.35 28.94 7.48
CA LYS A 96 -6.71 29.16 6.95
C LYS A 96 -7.01 28.27 5.75
N GLU A 97 -6.05 28.10 4.84
CA GLU A 97 -6.25 27.34 3.59
C GLU A 97 -6.08 25.84 3.76
N CYS A 98 -5.22 25.41 4.66
CA CYS A 98 -4.85 24.03 4.84
C CYS A 98 -5.23 23.54 6.24
N GLN A 99 -6.34 22.79 6.36
CA GLN A 99 -6.64 22.07 7.57
C GLN A 99 -6.23 20.60 7.39
N SER A 100 -5.09 20.22 7.95
CA SER A 100 -4.56 18.86 7.87
C SER A 100 -4.22 18.30 9.24
N SER A 101 -4.40 16.99 9.41
CA SER A 101 -3.90 16.25 10.58
C SER A 101 -2.46 15.78 10.42
N SER A 102 -1.77 16.20 9.36
CA SER A 102 -0.38 15.89 9.08
C SER A 102 0.54 16.44 10.18
N LEU A 103 1.57 15.68 10.51
CA LEU A 103 2.54 16.10 11.51
C LEU A 103 3.35 17.32 11.00
N ILE A 104 3.69 17.38 9.71
CA ILE A 104 4.36 18.52 9.10
C ILE A 104 3.51 19.79 9.21
N TYR A 105 2.19 19.67 8.99
CA TYR A 105 1.28 20.79 9.20
C TYR A 105 1.33 21.33 10.63
N GLN A 106 1.23 20.43 11.63
CA GLN A 106 1.28 20.84 13.02
C GLN A 106 2.61 21.50 13.39
N THR A 107 3.71 20.95 12.90
CA THR A 107 5.06 21.49 13.13
C THR A 107 5.23 22.89 12.54
N ILE A 108 4.69 23.14 11.33
CA ILE A 108 4.71 24.47 10.71
C ILE A 108 3.86 25.46 11.50
N ILE A 109 2.63 25.09 11.86
CA ILE A 109 1.72 25.97 12.63
C ILE A 109 2.29 26.32 14.00
N ASN A 110 2.94 25.35 14.66
CA ASN A 110 3.57 25.55 15.97
C ASN A 110 4.92 26.28 15.88
N LYS A 111 5.44 26.55 14.67
CA LYS A 111 6.75 27.15 14.42
C LYS A 111 7.94 26.32 14.95
N GLU A 112 7.76 24.99 15.04
CA GLU A 112 8.79 24.06 15.50
C GLU A 112 9.69 23.62 14.34
N PHE A 113 10.31 24.55 13.60
CA PHE A 113 11.01 24.30 12.35
C PHE A 113 12.20 23.35 12.49
N ASP A 114 12.84 23.30 13.65
CA ASP A 114 13.96 22.36 13.90
C ASP A 114 13.51 20.92 13.97
N SER A 115 12.26 20.66 14.37
CA SER A 115 11.71 19.32 14.41
C SER A 115 11.33 18.77 13.03
N LEU A 116 11.29 19.63 11.97
CA LEU A 116 11.06 19.22 10.59
C LEU A 116 12.08 18.18 10.12
N ILE A 117 13.33 18.23 10.57
CA ILE A 117 14.39 17.27 10.21
C ILE A 117 13.99 15.83 10.55
N SER A 118 13.14 15.62 11.56
CA SER A 118 12.66 14.28 11.95
C SER A 118 11.76 13.64 10.89
N TYR A 119 11.21 14.40 9.96
CA TYR A 119 10.33 13.93 8.88
C TYR A 119 11.08 13.59 7.57
N LYS A 120 12.35 13.25 7.69
CA LYS A 120 13.22 12.82 6.58
C LYS A 120 13.28 13.88 5.46
N GLU A 121 13.30 13.40 4.22
CA GLU A 121 13.50 14.19 3.01
C GLU A 121 12.49 15.36 2.86
N ILE A 122 11.20 15.12 3.15
CA ILE A 122 10.17 16.16 3.02
C ILE A 122 10.39 17.27 4.06
N GLY A 123 10.73 16.88 5.27
CA GLY A 123 11.01 17.83 6.34
C GLY A 123 12.28 18.64 6.10
N GLU A 124 13.35 18.00 5.60
CA GLU A 124 14.59 18.68 5.20
C GLU A 124 14.32 19.74 4.12
N ILE A 125 13.63 19.34 3.04
CA ILE A 125 13.28 20.27 1.95
C ILE A 125 12.39 21.42 2.45
N THR A 126 11.45 21.13 3.36
CA THR A 126 10.59 22.18 3.95
C THR A 126 11.40 23.16 4.80
N LYS A 127 12.37 22.65 5.56
CA LYS A 127 13.29 23.51 6.32
C LYS A 127 14.15 24.36 5.40
N ASP A 128 14.71 23.77 4.34
CA ASP A 128 15.48 24.49 3.32
C ASP A 128 14.66 25.61 2.66
N MET A 129 13.35 25.41 2.44
CA MET A 129 12.47 26.46 1.93
C MET A 129 12.37 27.66 2.89
N ILE A 130 12.26 27.38 4.20
CA ILE A 130 12.22 28.43 5.23
C ILE A 130 13.56 29.18 5.31
N GLU A 131 14.69 28.47 5.21
CA GLU A 131 16.00 29.07 5.16
C GLU A 131 16.19 29.93 3.90
N CYS A 132 15.74 29.45 2.73
CA CYS A 132 15.75 30.23 1.50
C CYS A 132 14.89 31.49 1.63
N TYR A 133 13.75 31.43 2.28
CA TYR A 133 12.89 32.60 2.54
C TYR A 133 13.59 33.61 3.41
N ASN A 134 14.19 33.21 4.52
CA ASN A 134 14.95 34.11 5.42
C ASN A 134 16.12 34.79 4.71
N ASN A 135 16.71 34.11 3.71
CA ASN A 135 17.79 34.65 2.87
C ASN A 135 17.29 35.41 1.64
N LYS A 136 15.96 35.66 1.51
CA LYS A 136 15.30 36.32 0.37
C LYS A 136 15.62 35.64 -0.98
N ASN A 137 15.84 34.34 -0.99
CA ASN A 137 16.13 33.53 -2.17
C ASN A 137 14.87 32.85 -2.72
N ASN A 138 14.07 33.59 -3.49
CA ASN A 138 12.83 33.07 -4.09
C ASN A 138 13.08 31.93 -5.09
N ASP A 139 14.21 31.94 -5.79
CA ASP A 139 14.54 30.84 -6.73
C ASP A 139 14.85 29.54 -5.97
N GLY A 140 15.48 29.65 -4.80
CA GLY A 140 15.69 28.51 -3.89
C GLY A 140 14.35 27.92 -3.41
N ILE A 141 13.37 28.74 -3.04
CA ILE A 141 12.04 28.27 -2.65
C ILE A 141 11.38 27.53 -3.81
N ARG A 142 11.36 28.10 -5.02
CA ARG A 142 10.78 27.46 -6.22
C ARG A 142 11.46 26.16 -6.56
N SER A 143 12.80 26.09 -6.47
CA SER A 143 13.56 24.84 -6.68
C SER A 143 13.15 23.75 -5.70
N ASN A 144 12.96 24.09 -4.43
CA ASN A 144 12.55 23.14 -3.40
C ASN A 144 11.09 22.68 -3.57
N ILE A 145 10.19 23.58 -3.99
CA ILE A 145 8.81 23.21 -4.38
C ILE A 145 8.84 22.20 -5.53
N THR A 146 9.67 22.43 -6.55
CA THR A 146 9.80 21.50 -7.70
C THR A 146 10.29 20.13 -7.23
N LYS A 147 11.28 20.06 -6.33
CA LYS A 147 11.74 18.77 -5.74
C LYS A 147 10.61 18.05 -5.01
N LEU A 148 9.78 18.77 -4.25
CA LEU A 148 8.63 18.16 -3.56
C LEU A 148 7.58 17.63 -4.54
N ILE A 149 7.31 18.34 -5.63
CA ILE A 149 6.40 17.90 -6.70
C ILE A 149 6.96 16.64 -7.37
N ASP A 150 8.25 16.57 -7.63
CA ASP A 150 8.90 15.39 -8.20
C ASP A 150 8.81 14.18 -7.26
N ILE A 151 8.99 14.40 -5.96
CA ILE A 151 8.81 13.34 -4.94
C ILE A 151 7.34 12.87 -4.89
N GLU A 152 6.38 13.79 -4.93
CA GLU A 152 4.95 13.44 -4.95
C GLU A 152 4.59 12.62 -6.19
N ASN A 153 5.03 13.06 -7.38
CA ASN A 153 4.81 12.35 -8.64
C ASN A 153 5.45 10.96 -8.66
N GLN A 154 6.68 10.83 -8.15
CA GLN A 154 7.35 9.52 -8.04
C GLN A 154 6.59 8.58 -7.10
N LYS A 155 6.11 9.07 -5.96
CA LYS A 155 5.31 8.28 -5.01
C LYS A 155 3.97 7.84 -5.63
N GLU A 156 3.32 8.74 -6.37
CA GLU A 156 2.07 8.42 -7.07
C GLU A 156 2.29 7.36 -8.16
N GLN A 157 3.37 7.49 -8.95
CA GLN A 157 3.72 6.48 -9.95
C GLN A 157 3.97 5.12 -9.33
N VAL A 158 4.71 5.07 -8.22
CA VAL A 158 4.97 3.80 -7.52
C VAL A 158 3.69 3.20 -6.97
N PHE A 159 2.81 4.02 -6.42
CA PHE A 159 1.51 3.55 -5.94
C PHE A 159 0.70 2.94 -7.08
N LYS A 160 0.58 3.63 -8.23
CA LYS A 160 -0.12 3.13 -9.42
C LYS A 160 0.52 1.84 -9.96
N THR A 161 1.84 1.82 -10.12
CA THR A 161 2.55 0.63 -10.61
C THR A 161 2.39 -0.57 -9.68
N THR A 162 2.36 -0.34 -8.35
CA THR A 162 2.12 -1.41 -7.37
C THR A 162 0.70 -1.93 -7.45
N GLU A 163 -0.29 -1.07 -7.67
CA GLU A 163 -1.68 -1.45 -7.84
C GLU A 163 -1.92 -2.20 -9.16
N ASP A 164 -1.27 -1.77 -10.24
CA ASP A 164 -1.31 -2.44 -11.55
C ASP A 164 -0.64 -3.83 -11.49
N MET A 165 0.53 -3.96 -10.87
CA MET A 165 1.18 -5.25 -10.65
C MET A 165 0.30 -6.19 -9.82
N ARG A 166 -0.36 -5.67 -8.79
CA ARG A 166 -1.28 -6.43 -7.97
C ARG A 166 -2.49 -6.92 -8.77
N SER A 167 -3.07 -6.07 -9.60
CA SER A 167 -4.22 -6.45 -10.44
C SER A 167 -3.83 -7.50 -11.49
N THR A 168 -2.67 -7.32 -12.14
CA THR A 168 -2.13 -8.28 -13.12
C THR A 168 -1.80 -9.61 -12.48
N GLY A 169 -1.18 -9.62 -11.31
CA GLY A 169 -0.88 -10.83 -10.55
C GLY A 169 -2.14 -11.60 -10.17
N LEU A 170 -3.21 -10.90 -9.77
CA LEU A 170 -4.50 -11.52 -9.46
C LEU A 170 -5.16 -12.16 -10.69
N ILE A 171 -5.09 -11.49 -11.84
CA ILE A 171 -5.62 -12.05 -13.10
C ILE A 171 -4.83 -13.31 -13.46
N MET A 172 -3.50 -13.27 -13.40
CA MET A 172 -2.66 -14.44 -13.70
C MET A 172 -2.92 -15.60 -12.73
N SER A 173 -2.97 -15.32 -11.42
CA SER A 173 -3.32 -16.34 -10.41
C SER A 173 -4.70 -16.93 -10.67
N SER A 174 -5.69 -16.11 -10.97
CA SER A 174 -7.04 -16.59 -11.29
C SER A 174 -7.08 -17.45 -12.56
N CYS A 175 -6.34 -17.08 -13.59
CA CYS A 175 -6.24 -17.86 -14.84
C CYS A 175 -5.62 -19.25 -14.63
N ILE A 176 -4.78 -19.42 -13.62
CA ILE A 176 -4.16 -20.70 -13.28
C ILE A 176 -5.05 -21.50 -12.31
N SER A 177 -5.55 -20.85 -11.27
CA SER A 177 -6.30 -21.50 -10.18
C SER A 177 -7.68 -21.97 -10.62
N ILE A 178 -8.41 -21.21 -11.47
CA ILE A 178 -9.75 -21.57 -11.91
C ILE A 178 -9.76 -22.89 -12.70
N PRO A 179 -8.92 -23.11 -13.73
CA PRO A 179 -8.85 -24.40 -14.40
C PRO A 179 -8.47 -25.57 -13.47
N LEU A 180 -7.52 -25.34 -12.54
CA LEU A 180 -7.09 -26.36 -11.58
C LEU A 180 -8.21 -26.79 -10.62
N MET A 181 -9.13 -25.87 -10.28
CA MET A 181 -10.30 -26.17 -9.46
C MET A 181 -11.28 -27.17 -10.12
N PHE A 182 -11.31 -27.23 -11.44
CA PHE A 182 -12.16 -28.20 -12.16
C PHE A 182 -11.56 -29.61 -12.16
N PHE A 183 -10.26 -29.75 -11.86
CA PHE A 183 -9.62 -31.06 -11.80
C PHE A 183 -10.27 -31.98 -10.77
N PRO A 184 -10.53 -31.61 -9.49
CA PRO A 184 -11.22 -32.46 -8.53
C PRO A 184 -12.64 -32.83 -8.98
N VAL A 185 -13.32 -31.93 -9.71
CA VAL A 185 -14.68 -32.23 -10.24
C VAL A 185 -14.64 -33.24 -11.39
N ILE A 186 -13.62 -33.13 -12.25
CA ILE A 186 -13.42 -34.05 -13.38
C ILE A 186 -13.03 -35.44 -12.87
N THR A 187 -12.25 -35.53 -11.79
CA THR A 187 -11.80 -36.81 -11.20
C THR A 187 -12.89 -37.50 -10.40
N LEU A 188 -13.79 -36.73 -9.76
CA LEU A 188 -15.04 -37.29 -9.20
C LEU A 188 -15.92 -38.02 -10.27
N ILE A 189 -15.77 -37.62 -11.53
CA ILE A 189 -16.47 -38.23 -12.67
C ILE A 189 -15.69 -39.43 -13.26
N ASN A 190 -14.36 -39.45 -13.08
CA ASN A 190 -13.47 -40.48 -13.65
C ASN A 190 -12.55 -41.09 -12.57
N GLU A 191 -12.92 -42.21 -12.00
CA GLU A 191 -12.19 -42.97 -10.93
C GLU A 191 -10.72 -43.33 -11.26
N THR A 192 -10.22 -43.03 -12.45
CA THR A 192 -8.90 -43.47 -12.95
C THR A 192 -7.75 -42.46 -12.76
N LEU A 193 -7.94 -41.29 -12.16
CA LEU A 193 -7.00 -40.16 -12.20
C LEU A 193 -6.39 -39.75 -10.85
N SER A 194 -6.42 -40.63 -9.81
CA SER A 194 -6.01 -40.27 -8.44
C SER A 194 -4.59 -39.66 -8.29
N ASN A 195 -3.63 -40.05 -9.13
CA ASN A 195 -2.27 -39.52 -9.09
C ASN A 195 -2.12 -38.10 -9.70
N VAL A 196 -3.03 -37.73 -10.59
CA VAL A 196 -3.01 -36.42 -11.27
C VAL A 196 -3.63 -35.33 -10.37
N GLU A 197 -4.51 -35.75 -9.46
CA GLU A 197 -5.17 -34.86 -8.48
C GLU A 197 -4.18 -34.22 -7.53
N TRP A 198 -3.26 -34.97 -6.96
CA TRP A 198 -2.21 -34.48 -6.09
C TRP A 198 -1.33 -33.46 -6.80
N LEU A 199 -1.02 -33.70 -8.04
CA LEU A 199 -0.22 -32.79 -8.86
C LEU A 199 -0.98 -31.47 -9.11
N GLY A 200 -2.29 -31.52 -9.34
CA GLY A 200 -3.16 -30.34 -9.47
C GLY A 200 -3.18 -29.50 -8.20
N LEU A 201 -3.39 -30.11 -7.02
CA LEU A 201 -3.38 -29.42 -5.73
C LEU A 201 -2.03 -28.79 -5.41
N VAL A 202 -0.92 -29.50 -5.69
CA VAL A 202 0.44 -28.95 -5.49
C VAL A 202 0.68 -27.76 -6.39
N LEU A 203 0.28 -27.82 -7.66
CA LEU A 203 0.40 -26.68 -8.59
C LEU A 203 -0.46 -25.49 -8.17
N GLU A 204 -1.66 -25.73 -7.66
CA GLU A 204 -2.54 -24.68 -7.13
C GLU A 204 -1.89 -23.98 -5.92
N LEU A 205 -1.38 -24.73 -4.95
CA LEU A 205 -0.67 -24.18 -3.80
C LEU A 205 0.58 -23.40 -4.21
N ILE A 206 1.37 -23.94 -5.15
CA ILE A 206 2.55 -23.24 -5.68
C ILE A 206 2.15 -21.94 -6.37
N SER A 207 1.05 -21.92 -7.15
CA SER A 207 0.58 -20.72 -7.84
C SER A 207 0.17 -19.61 -6.87
N ILE A 208 -0.51 -19.98 -5.77
CA ILE A 208 -0.93 -19.04 -4.72
C ILE A 208 0.27 -18.47 -3.96
N ILE A 209 1.22 -19.35 -3.56
CA ILE A 209 2.45 -18.92 -2.89
C ILE A 209 3.28 -18.02 -3.82
N PHE A 210 3.41 -18.40 -5.08
CA PHE A 210 4.14 -17.60 -6.07
C PHE A 210 3.51 -16.22 -6.26
N PHE A 211 2.18 -16.14 -6.30
CA PHE A 211 1.45 -14.89 -6.38
C PHE A 211 1.74 -13.98 -5.17
N GLU A 212 1.67 -14.51 -3.95
CA GLU A 212 1.98 -13.75 -2.72
C GLU A 212 3.43 -13.26 -2.71
N ILE A 213 4.39 -14.11 -3.15
CA ILE A 213 5.80 -13.72 -3.27
C ILE A 213 5.97 -12.58 -4.29
N VAL A 214 5.33 -12.66 -5.44
CA VAL A 214 5.42 -11.63 -6.50
C VAL A 214 4.82 -10.31 -6.00
N GLU A 215 3.69 -10.33 -5.30
CA GLU A 215 3.08 -9.12 -4.72
C GLU A 215 4.01 -8.47 -3.67
N LEU A 216 4.56 -9.27 -2.75
CA LEU A 216 5.47 -8.79 -1.71
C LEU A 216 6.79 -8.28 -2.29
N TYR A 217 7.38 -9.03 -3.22
CA TYR A 217 8.68 -8.72 -3.80
C TYR A 217 8.61 -7.52 -4.75
N GLY A 218 7.56 -7.45 -5.59
CA GLY A 218 7.33 -6.33 -6.49
C GLY A 218 7.16 -5.01 -5.73
N SER A 219 6.43 -5.01 -4.62
CA SER A 219 6.28 -3.84 -3.78
C SER A 219 7.61 -3.39 -3.13
N ASN A 220 8.48 -4.34 -2.74
CA ASN A 220 9.76 -4.05 -2.12
C ASN A 220 10.83 -3.58 -3.13
N ILE A 221 10.82 -4.10 -4.36
CA ILE A 221 11.72 -3.65 -5.44
C ILE A 221 11.42 -2.21 -5.83
N ASN A 222 10.15 -1.86 -5.97
CA ASN A 222 9.75 -0.50 -6.31
C ASN A 222 10.14 0.50 -5.20
N GLU A 223 10.02 0.10 -3.93
CA GLU A 223 10.48 0.89 -2.81
C GLU A 223 12.02 1.07 -2.77
N LYS A 224 12.78 0.02 -3.13
CA LYS A 224 14.25 0.09 -3.26
C LYS A 224 14.70 0.90 -4.47
N LYS A 225 14.03 0.78 -5.63
CA LYS A 225 14.36 1.59 -6.81
C LYS A 225 14.21 3.08 -6.54
N MET A 226 13.19 3.48 -5.76
CA MET A 226 13.04 4.88 -5.35
C MET A 226 14.17 5.39 -4.46
N ARG A 227 14.76 4.52 -3.63
CA ARG A 227 15.93 4.88 -2.79
C ARG A 227 17.25 4.94 -3.58
N LEU A 228 17.32 4.33 -4.77
CA LEU A 228 18.51 4.27 -5.62
C LEU A 228 18.54 5.32 -6.72
N VAL A 229 17.47 6.09 -6.90
CA VAL A 229 17.41 7.25 -7.83
C VAL A 229 17.86 8.54 -7.13
N LYS A 230 18.54 8.40 -6.01
CA LYS A 230 19.28 9.49 -5.33
C LYS A 230 20.67 9.67 -5.88
#